data_98fc63659cf05af8e511321d596edcaa
#
_entry.id   98fc63659cf05af8e511321d596edcaa
#
_cell.length_a   1.000
_cell.length_b   1.000
_cell.length_c   1.000
_cell.angle_alpha   90.00
_cell.angle_beta   90.00
_cell.angle_gamma   90.00
#
_symmetry.space_group_name_H-M   'P 1'
#
loop_
_entity.id
_entity.type
_entity.pdbx_description
1 polymer ?
#
loop_
_entity_poly.entity_id
_entity_poly.type
_entity_poly.pdbx_seq_one_letter_code
_entity_poly.pdbx_strand_id
1 'polypeptide(L)' 'TTHFRAYDVLREVAPRAEVVEGVRILDTGDLATSAGVSAGVDLALALVGRLVSPEVAGRVRATIEWPS' A
#
# COMPACT_ATOMS: atom_id res chain seq x y z
N THR A 1 4.61 2.65 -6.53
CA THR A 1 5.40 3.39 -5.54
C THR A 1 6.12 2.46 -4.57
N THR A 2 6.96 2.98 -3.74
CA THR A 2 7.73 2.27 -2.73
C THR A 2 8.15 3.24 -1.62
N HIS A 3 8.94 2.75 -0.66
CA HIS A 3 9.53 3.60 0.36
C HIS A 3 10.34 4.73 -0.28
N PHE A 4 10.28 5.93 0.28
CA PHE A 4 10.90 7.11 -0.34
C PHE A 4 12.42 6.96 -0.55
N ARG A 5 13.10 6.18 0.26
CA ARG A 5 14.54 5.92 0.10
C ARG A 5 14.86 4.93 -1.00
N ALA A 6 13.85 4.29 -1.59
CA ALA A 6 14.03 3.27 -2.62
C ALA A 6 13.55 3.72 -4.01
N TYR A 7 13.15 4.98 -4.19
CA TYR A 7 12.68 5.44 -5.51
C TYR A 7 13.73 5.25 -6.59
N ASP A 8 14.98 5.62 -6.31
CA ASP A 8 16.05 5.50 -7.31
C ASP A 8 16.37 4.05 -7.62
N VAL A 9 16.36 3.17 -6.61
CA VAL A 9 16.56 1.74 -6.82
C VAL A 9 15.42 1.17 -7.67
N LEU A 10 14.17 1.58 -7.39
CA LEU A 10 13.01 1.14 -8.18
C LEU A 10 13.14 1.57 -9.65
N ARG A 11 13.57 2.81 -9.91
CA ARG A 11 13.79 3.29 -11.27
C ARG A 11 14.88 2.48 -11.99
N GLU A 12 15.91 2.07 -11.26
CA GLU A 12 17.02 1.29 -11.81
C GLU A 12 16.58 -0.14 -12.17
N VAL A 13 15.85 -0.81 -11.28
CA VAL A 13 15.43 -2.21 -11.49
C VAL A 13 14.20 -2.34 -12.37
N ALA A 14 13.39 -1.29 -12.48
CA ALA A 14 12.16 -1.28 -13.27
C ALA A 14 12.11 -0.02 -14.14
N PRO A 15 12.99 0.11 -15.15
CA PRO A 15 13.12 1.35 -15.91
C PRO A 15 11.89 1.70 -16.77
N ARG A 16 10.98 0.73 -16.97
CA ARG A 16 9.72 0.96 -17.71
C ARG A 16 8.56 1.36 -16.80
N ALA A 17 8.75 1.27 -15.47
CA ALA A 17 7.69 1.62 -14.54
C ALA A 17 7.66 3.13 -14.32
N GLU A 18 6.46 3.68 -14.19
CA GLU A 18 6.28 5.04 -13.75
C GLU A 18 6.36 5.06 -12.23
N VAL A 19 7.40 5.65 -11.67
CA VAL A 19 7.58 5.76 -10.22
C VAL A 19 6.86 6.99 -9.72
N VAL A 20 5.81 6.79 -8.92
CA VAL A 20 5.03 7.88 -8.33
C VAL A 20 5.52 8.13 -6.92
N GLU A 21 6.03 9.32 -6.68
CA GLU A 21 6.56 9.75 -5.38
C GLU A 21 5.50 10.49 -4.56
N GLY A 22 5.66 10.46 -3.24
CA GLY A 22 4.84 11.25 -2.34
C GLY A 22 3.45 10.69 -2.05
N VAL A 23 3.15 9.46 -2.49
CA VAL A 23 1.88 8.79 -2.20
C VAL A 23 2.09 7.64 -1.24
N ARG A 24 1.12 7.37 -0.37
CA ARG A 24 1.19 6.24 0.55
C ARG A 24 0.76 4.94 -0.12
N ILE A 25 -0.27 5.00 -0.93
CA ILE A 25 -0.84 3.85 -1.66
C ILE A 25 -1.08 4.31 -3.09
N LEU A 26 -0.74 3.44 -4.03
CA LEU A 26 -1.06 3.61 -5.44
C LEU A 26 -1.74 2.34 -5.92
N ASP A 27 -2.99 2.49 -6.39
CA ASP A 27 -3.81 1.39 -6.88
C ASP A 27 -4.20 1.69 -8.32
N THR A 28 -3.76 0.85 -9.26
CA THR A 28 -4.07 0.99 -10.68
C THR A 28 -5.17 0.04 -11.13
N GLY A 29 -5.81 -0.67 -10.21
CA GLY A 29 -6.87 -1.63 -10.47
C GLY A 29 -6.39 -3.08 -10.41
N ASP A 30 -5.36 -3.42 -11.17
CA ASP A 30 -4.76 -4.75 -11.23
C ASP A 30 -3.44 -4.84 -10.46
N LEU A 31 -2.88 -3.72 -10.04
CA LEU A 31 -1.66 -3.65 -9.26
C LEU A 31 -1.82 -2.59 -8.17
N ALA A 32 -1.43 -2.94 -6.96
CA ALA A 32 -1.41 -1.99 -5.85
C ALA A 32 -0.04 -2.03 -5.18
N THR A 33 0.51 -0.86 -4.91
CA THR A 33 1.79 -0.69 -4.23
C THR A 33 1.66 0.32 -3.11
N SER A 34 2.55 0.25 -2.14
CA SER A 34 2.54 1.17 -1.00
C SER A 34 3.93 1.73 -0.74
N ALA A 35 3.97 2.83 -0.01
CA ALA A 35 5.20 3.47 0.44
C ALA A 35 5.88 2.62 1.53
N GLY A 36 6.29 3.20 2.65
CA GLY A 36 6.98 2.47 3.72
C GLY A 36 6.11 1.44 4.43
N VAL A 37 6.66 0.85 5.46
CA VAL A 37 6.05 -0.29 6.19
C VAL A 37 4.65 0.04 6.73
N SER A 38 4.47 1.22 7.33
CA SER A 38 3.15 1.62 7.86
C SER A 38 2.11 1.75 6.75
N ALA A 39 2.50 2.25 5.57
CA ALA A 39 1.61 2.33 4.42
C ALA A 39 1.24 0.94 3.90
N GLY A 40 2.13 -0.05 4.08
CA GLY A 40 1.84 -1.45 3.74
C GLY A 40 0.70 -2.03 4.56
N VAL A 41 0.62 -1.69 5.85
CA VAL A 41 -0.51 -2.10 6.70
C VAL A 41 -1.80 -1.46 6.22
N ASP A 42 -1.78 -0.17 5.89
CA ASP A 42 -2.95 0.53 5.34
C ASP A 42 -3.41 -0.11 4.03
N LEU A 43 -2.47 -0.45 3.15
CA LEU A 43 -2.79 -1.13 1.89
C LEU A 43 -3.42 -2.49 2.15
N ALA A 44 -2.87 -3.29 3.06
CA ALA A 44 -3.42 -4.59 3.39
C ALA A 44 -4.85 -4.48 3.90
N LEU A 45 -5.13 -3.53 4.79
CA LEU A 45 -6.48 -3.30 5.31
C LEU A 45 -7.44 -2.85 4.20
N ALA A 46 -6.98 -1.99 3.30
CA ALA A 46 -7.78 -1.56 2.15
C ALA A 46 -8.13 -2.73 1.24
N LEU A 47 -7.19 -3.64 1.00
CA LEU A 47 -7.42 -4.84 0.19
C LEU A 47 -8.40 -5.80 0.87
N VAL A 48 -8.30 -6.00 2.18
CA VAL A 48 -9.28 -6.80 2.92
C VAL A 48 -10.67 -6.17 2.79
N GLY A 49 -10.78 -4.86 2.92
CA GLY A 49 -12.05 -4.15 2.77
C GLY A 49 -12.67 -4.32 1.39
N ARG A 50 -11.85 -4.33 0.34
CA ARG A 50 -12.31 -4.46 -1.04
C ARG A 50 -12.59 -5.91 -1.42
N LEU A 51 -11.72 -6.85 -1.04
CA LEU A 51 -11.79 -8.25 -1.50
C LEU A 51 -12.64 -9.14 -0.59
N VAL A 52 -12.79 -8.80 0.67
CA VAL A 52 -13.61 -9.55 1.63
C VAL A 52 -14.81 -8.72 2.04
N SER A 53 -14.64 -7.80 2.97
CA SER A 53 -15.67 -6.83 3.34
C SER A 53 -15.08 -5.71 4.19
N PRO A 54 -15.69 -4.50 4.19
CA PRO A 54 -15.28 -3.42 5.09
C PRO A 54 -15.42 -3.80 6.57
N GLU A 55 -16.40 -4.65 6.90
CA GLU A 55 -16.62 -5.11 8.27
C GLU A 55 -15.46 -5.97 8.77
N VAL A 56 -14.97 -6.89 7.95
CA VAL A 56 -13.81 -7.72 8.28
C VAL A 56 -12.56 -6.85 8.42
N ALA A 57 -12.35 -5.89 7.52
CA ALA A 57 -11.24 -4.95 7.62
C ALA A 57 -11.30 -4.16 8.94
N GLY A 58 -12.48 -3.70 9.35
CA GLY A 58 -12.67 -3.00 10.61
C GLY A 58 -12.34 -3.86 11.83
N ARG A 59 -12.71 -5.15 11.79
CA ARG A 59 -12.38 -6.09 12.88
C ARG A 59 -10.89 -6.39 12.96
N VAL A 60 -10.23 -6.54 11.82
CA VAL A 60 -8.78 -6.73 11.77
C VAL A 60 -8.08 -5.50 12.33
N ARG A 61 -8.47 -4.30 11.88
CA ARG A 61 -7.93 -3.04 12.36
C ARG A 61 -8.02 -2.94 13.89
N ALA A 62 -9.17 -3.27 14.46
CA ALA A 62 -9.40 -3.24 15.90
C ALA A 62 -8.53 -4.29 16.61
N THR A 63 -8.43 -5.50 16.04
CA THR A 63 -7.69 -6.61 16.64
C THR A 63 -6.20 -6.32 16.74
N ILE A 64 -5.62 -5.70 15.72
CA ILE A 64 -4.20 -5.31 15.70
C ILE A 64 -3.96 -3.94 16.33
N GLU A 65 -5.00 -3.30 16.85
CA GLU A 65 -4.94 -1.97 17.45
C GLU A 65 -4.34 -0.91 16.50
N TRP A 66 -4.64 -1.05 15.20
CA TRP A 66 -4.15 -0.11 14.20
C TRP A 66 -4.90 1.22 14.30
N PRO A 67 -4.20 2.34 14.46
CA PRO A 67 -4.86 3.65 14.54
C PRO A 67 -5.53 4.02 13.21
N SER A 68 -6.67 4.68 13.33
CA SER A 68 -7.43 5.11 12.16
C SER A 68 -6.79 6.31 11.48
#